data_9a188d00f63c7569bb87112fd9ad58ae
#
_entry.id   9a188d00f63c7569bb87112fd9ad58ae
#
_cell.length_a   1.000
_cell.length_b   1.000
_cell.length_c   1.000
_cell.angle_alpha   90.00
_cell.angle_beta   90.00
_cell.angle_gamma   90.00
#
_symmetry.space_group_name_H-M   'P 1'
#
loop_
_entity.id
_entity.type
_entity.pdbx_description
1 polymer ?
#
loop_
_entity_poly.entity_id
_entity_poly.type
_entity_poly.pdbx_seq_one_letter_code
_entity_poly.pdbx_strand_id
1 'polypeptide(L)'
;MKEKWVQLPEQFRDDFRYFLVVVWKHLQLPNPTPVQLDIAEYMQDGPKRRIIEAFRGVGKSWMAAAYVLWLLRNDPQKKIMVVSASKMRADDFAQFCLRLIREMDILKCLEPDRDEQRSASNRFDVRPATPDQSPSVKSVGIFGQLTGSRADLILADDCEVPNTAWTVGMREKLIVSVGEFNAILKPGGEIMFLGTPQTEESIYNKLQTKGYECRIWPSRYPKK
;
A
#
# COMPACT_ATOMS: atom_id res chain seq x y z
N MET A 1 -8.83 27.13 -13.20
CA MET A 1 -8.11 26.48 -14.34
C MET A 1 -7.77 25.07 -13.90
N LYS A 2 -8.25 24.02 -14.63
CA LYS A 2 -7.83 22.65 -14.36
C LYS A 2 -6.34 22.56 -14.67
N GLU A 3 -5.51 22.31 -13.67
CA GLU A 3 -4.08 22.05 -13.90
C GLU A 3 -3.95 20.91 -14.91
N LYS A 4 -3.18 21.18 -15.97
CA LYS A 4 -3.00 20.22 -17.05
C LYS A 4 -2.18 19.03 -16.53
N TRP A 5 -2.70 17.81 -16.66
CA TRP A 5 -1.94 16.61 -16.33
C TRP A 5 -0.63 16.59 -17.11
N VAL A 6 0.49 16.63 -16.39
CA VAL A 6 1.83 16.53 -16.97
C VAL A 6 2.40 15.18 -16.56
N GLN A 7 2.84 14.37 -17.50
CA GLN A 7 3.50 13.10 -17.19
C GLN A 7 4.78 13.33 -16.38
N LEU A 8 5.07 12.38 -15.49
CA LEU A 8 6.36 12.36 -14.82
C LEU A 8 7.49 12.21 -15.84
N PRO A 9 8.67 12.79 -15.59
CA PRO A 9 9.88 12.41 -16.31
C PRO A 9 10.06 10.89 -16.29
N GLU A 10 10.57 10.33 -17.38
CA GLU A 10 10.66 8.88 -17.61
C GLU A 10 11.27 8.14 -16.43
N GLN A 11 12.40 8.61 -15.91
CA GLN A 11 13.06 7.99 -14.77
C GLN A 11 12.20 7.87 -13.49
N PHE A 12 11.28 8.84 -13.25
CA PHE A 12 10.38 8.80 -12.09
C PHE A 12 9.10 8.01 -12.39
N ARG A 13 8.75 7.88 -13.66
CA ARG A 13 7.60 7.11 -14.10
C ARG A 13 7.91 5.63 -14.11
N ASP A 14 9.08 5.26 -14.61
CA ASP A 14 9.42 3.88 -14.92
C ASP A 14 10.14 3.17 -13.77
N ASP A 15 10.73 3.90 -12.84
CA ASP A 15 11.42 3.34 -11.67
C ASP A 15 10.97 4.01 -10.37
N PHE A 16 10.26 3.26 -9.54
CA PHE A 16 9.74 3.72 -8.26
C PHE A 16 10.84 4.18 -7.29
N ARG A 17 12.05 3.65 -7.40
CA ARG A 17 13.18 4.02 -6.52
C ARG A 17 13.51 5.51 -6.61
N TYR A 18 13.48 6.09 -7.81
CA TYR A 18 13.69 7.53 -7.98
C TYR A 18 12.57 8.36 -7.33
N PHE A 19 11.33 7.94 -7.50
CA PHE A 19 10.22 8.62 -6.86
C PHE A 19 10.30 8.52 -5.33
N LEU A 20 10.72 7.37 -4.79
CA LEU A 20 10.94 7.17 -3.35
C LEU A 20 11.99 8.15 -2.80
N VAL A 21 13.10 8.37 -3.50
CA VAL A 21 14.12 9.36 -3.10
C VAL A 21 13.51 10.77 -2.98
N VAL A 22 12.63 11.16 -3.89
CA VAL A 22 11.96 12.48 -3.84
C VAL A 22 11.05 12.57 -2.61
N VAL A 23 10.28 11.51 -2.31
CA VAL A 23 9.42 11.47 -1.10
C VAL A 23 10.28 11.53 0.17
N TRP A 24 11.39 10.78 0.25
CA TRP A 24 12.32 10.81 1.39
C TRP A 24 12.91 12.19 1.63
N LYS A 25 13.32 12.86 0.55
CA LYS A 25 13.84 14.24 0.63
C LYS A 25 12.77 15.20 1.15
N HIS A 26 11.52 15.08 0.68
CA HIS A 26 10.41 15.91 1.17
C HIS A 26 10.17 15.69 2.67
N LEU A 27 10.22 14.44 3.14
CA LEU A 27 10.05 14.08 4.54
C LEU A 27 11.28 14.39 5.42
N GLN A 28 12.32 14.99 4.86
CA GLN A 28 13.59 15.31 5.53
C GLN A 28 14.25 14.07 6.16
N LEU A 29 14.06 12.91 5.54
CA LEU A 29 14.70 11.68 5.94
C LEU A 29 16.08 11.55 5.31
N PRO A 30 17.00 10.75 5.92
CA PRO A 30 18.23 10.34 5.24
C PRO A 30 17.91 9.66 3.91
N ASN A 31 18.86 9.68 2.97
CA ASN A 31 18.67 8.95 1.70
C ASN A 31 18.24 7.50 1.94
N PRO A 32 17.38 6.94 1.08
CA PRO A 32 16.98 5.55 1.20
C PRO A 32 18.21 4.62 1.27
N THR A 33 18.18 3.71 2.21
CA THR A 33 19.22 2.69 2.36
C THR A 33 19.17 1.67 1.21
N PRO A 34 20.25 0.93 0.91
CA PRO A 34 20.21 -0.14 -0.09
C PRO A 34 19.08 -1.15 0.16
N VAL A 35 18.77 -1.47 1.42
CA VAL A 35 17.66 -2.35 1.79
C VAL A 35 16.31 -1.75 1.41
N GLN A 36 16.10 -0.47 1.63
CA GLN A 36 14.87 0.21 1.25
C GLN A 36 14.70 0.28 -0.27
N LEU A 37 15.78 0.50 -1.01
CA LEU A 37 15.76 0.49 -2.47
C LEU A 37 15.47 -0.91 -3.03
N ASP A 38 16.02 -1.96 -2.43
CA ASP A 38 15.74 -3.35 -2.81
C ASP A 38 14.27 -3.75 -2.50
N ILE A 39 13.71 -3.30 -1.37
CA ILE A 39 12.28 -3.45 -1.08
C ILE A 39 11.43 -2.68 -2.10
N ALA A 40 11.80 -1.46 -2.45
CA ALA A 40 11.09 -0.65 -3.42
C ALA A 40 11.08 -1.29 -4.82
N GLU A 41 12.18 -1.86 -5.25
CA GLU A 41 12.26 -2.64 -6.49
C GLU A 41 11.32 -3.85 -6.46
N TYR A 42 11.31 -4.61 -5.36
CA TYR A 42 10.39 -5.74 -5.22
C TYR A 42 8.91 -5.31 -5.10
N MET A 43 8.62 -4.11 -4.56
CA MET A 43 7.28 -3.54 -4.61
C MET A 43 6.82 -3.31 -6.05
N GLN A 44 7.71 -2.85 -6.93
CA GLN A 44 7.41 -2.58 -8.32
C GLN A 44 7.37 -3.84 -9.17
N ASP A 45 8.43 -4.65 -9.12
CA ASP A 45 8.72 -5.71 -10.10
C ASP A 45 8.40 -7.12 -9.56
N GLY A 46 8.01 -7.24 -8.31
CA GLY A 46 7.63 -8.52 -7.70
C GLY A 46 6.34 -9.10 -8.28
N PRO A 47 6.06 -10.38 -7.99
CA PRO A 47 4.87 -11.05 -8.50
C PRO A 47 3.57 -10.41 -8.00
N LYS A 48 2.46 -10.63 -8.73
CA LYS A 48 1.13 -10.06 -8.39
C LYS A 48 0.61 -10.48 -7.01
N ARG A 49 1.09 -11.58 -6.48
CA ARG A 49 0.80 -12.10 -5.15
C ARG A 49 2.11 -12.14 -4.37
N ARG A 50 2.40 -11.08 -3.61
CA ARG A 50 3.69 -10.94 -2.94
C ARG A 50 3.56 -10.58 -1.47
N ILE A 51 4.55 -11.02 -0.70
CA ILE A 51 4.69 -10.74 0.73
C ILE A 51 6.07 -10.14 0.94
N ILE A 52 6.12 -9.00 1.61
CA ILE A 52 7.33 -8.28 2.00
C ILE A 52 7.45 -8.40 3.51
N GLU A 53 8.27 -9.34 3.97
CA GLU A 53 8.63 -9.46 5.37
C GLU A 53 9.91 -8.67 5.64
N ALA A 54 9.79 -7.57 6.36
CA ALA A 54 10.95 -6.76 6.69
C ALA A 54 10.90 -6.33 8.16
N PHE A 55 12.08 -6.10 8.73
CA PHE A 55 12.21 -5.74 10.13
C PHE A 55 11.46 -4.46 10.48
N ARG A 56 11.11 -4.33 11.76
CA ARG A 56 10.45 -3.11 12.28
C ARG A 56 11.40 -1.91 12.17
N GLY A 57 10.84 -0.77 11.79
CA GLY A 57 11.61 0.47 11.65
C GLY A 57 12.27 0.68 10.28
N VAL A 58 12.19 -0.29 9.34
CA VAL A 58 12.71 -0.09 7.98
C VAL A 58 11.90 0.93 7.15
N GLY A 59 10.73 1.36 7.63
CA GLY A 59 9.88 2.35 6.93
C GLY A 59 8.90 1.74 5.92
N LYS A 60 8.46 0.48 6.11
CA LYS A 60 7.52 -0.21 5.20
C LYS A 60 6.29 0.63 4.84
N SER A 61 5.58 1.16 5.83
CA SER A 61 4.34 1.93 5.60
C SER A 61 4.60 3.24 4.87
N TRP A 62 5.76 3.87 5.06
CA TRP A 62 6.14 5.07 4.31
C TRP A 62 6.47 4.76 2.84
N MET A 63 7.21 3.66 2.60
CA MET A 63 7.45 3.16 1.24
C MET A 63 6.14 2.77 0.56
N ALA A 64 5.24 2.12 1.28
CA ALA A 64 3.91 1.73 0.79
C ALA A 64 3.07 2.96 0.38
N ALA A 65 3.05 4.01 1.20
CA ALA A 65 2.34 5.25 0.87
C ALA A 65 2.95 5.93 -0.37
N ALA A 66 4.28 6.00 -0.45
CA ALA A 66 4.96 6.49 -1.64
C ALA A 66 4.61 5.66 -2.89
N TYR A 67 4.55 4.33 -2.76
CA TYR A 67 4.21 3.43 -3.85
C TYR A 67 2.76 3.61 -4.34
N VAL A 68 1.81 3.73 -3.43
CA VAL A 68 0.42 4.05 -3.76
C VAL A 68 0.32 5.35 -4.56
N LEU A 69 1.02 6.39 -4.13
CA LEU A 69 1.02 7.69 -4.80
C LEU A 69 1.73 7.64 -6.16
N TRP A 70 2.81 6.89 -6.27
CA TRP A 70 3.50 6.64 -7.53
C TRP A 70 2.59 5.93 -8.55
N LEU A 71 1.87 4.90 -8.12
CA LEU A 71 0.91 4.20 -8.98
C LEU A 71 -0.20 5.13 -9.48
N LEU A 72 -0.80 5.92 -8.59
CA LEU A 72 -1.85 6.88 -8.93
C LEU A 72 -1.33 8.05 -9.78
N ARG A 73 -0.06 8.41 -9.60
CA ARG A 73 0.58 9.45 -10.41
C ARG A 73 0.89 8.98 -11.83
N ASN A 74 1.11 7.68 -12.01
CA ASN A 74 1.30 7.04 -13.32
C ASN A 74 -0.04 6.70 -13.98
N ASP A 75 -0.99 6.19 -13.20
CA ASP A 75 -2.33 5.82 -13.66
C ASP A 75 -3.39 6.25 -12.63
N PRO A 76 -4.02 7.42 -12.79
CA PRO A 76 -5.01 7.91 -11.85
C PRO A 76 -6.33 7.13 -11.86
N GLN A 77 -6.54 6.22 -12.81
CA GLN A 77 -7.73 5.37 -12.86
C GLN A 77 -7.63 4.15 -11.95
N LYS A 78 -6.44 3.83 -11.41
CA LYS A 78 -6.26 2.73 -10.47
C LYS A 78 -7.10 2.92 -9.20
N LYS A 79 -7.61 1.80 -8.68
CA LYS A 79 -8.34 1.70 -7.43
C LYS A 79 -7.52 0.90 -6.44
N ILE A 80 -7.18 1.51 -5.33
CA ILE A 80 -6.27 0.92 -4.34
C ILE A 80 -7.01 0.77 -3.02
N MET A 81 -7.03 -0.45 -2.50
CA MET A 81 -7.54 -0.73 -1.16
C MET A 81 -6.38 -0.94 -0.20
N VAL A 82 -6.33 -0.12 0.84
CA VAL A 82 -5.36 -0.26 1.91
C VAL A 82 -6.02 -0.94 3.10
N VAL A 83 -5.47 -2.05 3.53
CA VAL A 83 -5.98 -2.84 4.65
C VAL A 83 -4.93 -2.89 5.74
N SER A 84 -5.30 -2.59 6.98
CA SER A 84 -4.40 -2.67 8.15
C SER A 84 -5.07 -3.42 9.30
N ALA A 85 -4.33 -3.73 10.36
CA ALA A 85 -4.85 -4.43 11.53
C ALA A 85 -6.07 -3.76 12.17
N SER A 86 -6.17 -2.43 12.08
CA SER A 86 -7.30 -1.65 12.59
C SER A 86 -7.71 -0.56 11.61
N LYS A 87 -8.98 -0.12 11.75
CA LYS A 87 -9.49 1.02 10.96
C LYS A 87 -8.65 2.28 11.18
N MET A 88 -8.27 2.57 12.42
CA MET A 88 -7.46 3.76 12.75
C MET A 88 -6.14 3.77 11.98
N ARG A 89 -5.38 2.67 11.99
CA ARG A 89 -4.12 2.57 11.24
C ARG A 89 -4.31 2.73 9.73
N ALA A 90 -5.38 2.14 9.20
CA ALA A 90 -5.70 2.27 7.79
C ALA A 90 -6.05 3.73 7.43
N ASP A 91 -6.82 4.41 8.29
CA ASP A 91 -7.19 5.81 8.09
C ASP A 91 -5.97 6.74 8.21
N ASP A 92 -5.06 6.50 9.16
CA ASP A 92 -3.79 7.23 9.30
C ASP A 92 -2.94 7.12 8.03
N PHE A 93 -2.90 5.93 7.42
CA PHE A 93 -2.20 5.72 6.14
C PHE A 93 -2.82 6.56 5.01
N ALA A 94 -4.16 6.55 4.88
CA ALA A 94 -4.85 7.33 3.86
C ALA A 94 -4.69 8.84 4.06
N GLN A 95 -4.73 9.30 5.32
CA GLN A 95 -4.46 10.70 5.67
C GLN A 95 -3.02 11.10 5.33
N PHE A 96 -2.05 10.22 5.57
CA PHE A 96 -0.66 10.46 5.19
C PHE A 96 -0.50 10.60 3.68
N CYS A 97 -1.16 9.75 2.88
CA CYS A 97 -1.20 9.91 1.42
C CYS A 97 -1.78 11.27 1.00
N LEU A 98 -2.93 11.67 1.57
CA LEU A 98 -3.54 12.97 1.28
C LEU A 98 -2.63 14.15 1.67
N ARG A 99 -1.89 14.03 2.78
CA ARG A 99 -0.93 15.04 3.21
C ARG A 99 0.20 15.18 2.18
N LEU A 100 0.81 14.09 1.74
CA LEU A 100 1.85 14.12 0.71
C LEU A 100 1.34 14.72 -0.61
N ILE A 101 0.10 14.41 -1.02
CA ILE A 101 -0.52 15.01 -2.21
C ILE A 101 -0.57 16.54 -2.09
N ARG A 102 -0.92 17.06 -0.93
CA ARG A 102 -1.05 18.50 -0.70
C ARG A 102 0.29 19.23 -0.55
N GLU A 103 1.29 18.55 0.00
CA GLU A 103 2.58 19.17 0.33
C GLU A 103 3.60 19.07 -0.81
N MET A 104 3.50 18.07 -1.68
CA MET A 104 4.48 17.82 -2.74
C MET A 104 3.99 18.35 -4.09
N ASP A 105 4.70 19.29 -4.70
CA ASP A 105 4.32 19.89 -5.99
C ASP A 105 4.12 18.85 -7.10
N ILE A 106 4.96 17.80 -7.12
CA ILE A 106 4.89 16.71 -8.07
C ILE A 106 3.59 15.88 -7.96
N LEU A 107 2.88 15.98 -6.83
CA LEU A 107 1.65 15.26 -6.53
C LEU A 107 0.39 16.15 -6.52
N LYS A 108 0.52 17.47 -6.56
CA LYS A 108 -0.62 18.41 -6.51
C LYS A 108 -1.69 18.14 -7.57
N CYS A 109 -1.30 17.64 -8.73
CA CYS A 109 -2.24 17.24 -9.78
C CYS A 109 -3.21 16.11 -9.36
N LEU A 110 -2.88 15.37 -8.29
CA LEU A 110 -3.74 14.34 -7.70
C LEU A 110 -4.69 14.88 -6.64
N GLU A 111 -4.54 16.14 -6.19
CA GLU A 111 -5.36 16.67 -5.10
C GLU A 111 -6.85 16.61 -5.46
N PRO A 112 -7.68 15.94 -4.62
CA PRO A 112 -9.11 15.83 -4.86
C PRO A 112 -9.77 17.20 -5.04
N ASP A 113 -10.70 17.31 -5.97
CA ASP A 113 -11.63 18.41 -6.01
C ASP A 113 -12.68 18.22 -4.91
N ARG A 114 -12.66 19.11 -3.91
CA ARG A 114 -13.50 18.95 -2.71
C ARG A 114 -15.00 19.09 -2.99
N ASP A 115 -15.35 19.80 -4.05
CA ASP A 115 -16.73 20.07 -4.40
C ASP A 115 -17.32 18.96 -5.29
N GLU A 116 -16.47 18.29 -6.07
CA GLU A 116 -16.89 17.28 -7.05
C GLU A 116 -16.51 15.84 -6.69
N GLN A 117 -15.51 15.64 -5.80
CA GLN A 117 -14.91 14.34 -5.53
C GLN A 117 -14.90 13.96 -4.05
N ARG A 118 -14.84 12.65 -3.79
CA ARG A 118 -14.65 12.15 -2.42
C ARG A 118 -13.29 12.60 -1.88
N SER A 119 -13.28 13.20 -0.70
CA SER A 119 -12.06 13.70 -0.03
C SER A 119 -12.02 13.38 1.46
N ALA A 120 -12.73 12.31 1.87
CA ALA A 120 -12.74 11.86 3.27
C ALA A 120 -11.42 11.18 3.66
N SER A 121 -11.10 11.21 4.95
CA SER A 121 -9.85 10.67 5.51
C SER A 121 -9.64 9.18 5.28
N ASN A 122 -10.71 8.43 5.04
CA ASN A 122 -10.67 6.97 4.85
C ASN A 122 -11.00 6.54 3.40
N ARG A 123 -11.36 7.50 2.55
CA ARG A 123 -11.61 7.24 1.12
C ARG A 123 -11.56 8.54 0.33
N PHE A 124 -10.81 8.55 -0.74
CA PHE A 124 -10.70 9.71 -1.60
C PHE A 124 -10.51 9.33 -3.05
N ASP A 125 -10.89 10.25 -3.93
CA ASP A 125 -10.57 10.17 -5.35
C ASP A 125 -9.38 11.10 -5.64
N VAL A 126 -8.58 10.75 -6.65
CA VAL A 126 -7.59 11.68 -7.18
C VAL A 126 -8.20 12.50 -8.31
N ARG A 127 -7.83 13.78 -8.45
CA ARG A 127 -8.45 14.74 -9.38
C ARG A 127 -8.64 14.21 -10.82
N PRO A 128 -7.67 13.52 -11.44
CA PRO A 128 -7.83 13.05 -12.81
C PRO A 128 -8.66 11.77 -12.95
N ALA A 129 -9.10 11.16 -11.82
CA ALA A 129 -9.90 9.95 -11.86
C ALA A 129 -11.30 10.23 -12.42
N THR A 130 -11.78 9.35 -13.30
CA THR A 130 -13.17 9.35 -13.72
C THR A 130 -14.10 8.90 -12.58
N PRO A 131 -15.34 9.41 -12.50
CA PRO A 131 -16.29 8.95 -11.51
C PRO A 131 -16.49 7.44 -11.52
N ASP A 132 -16.41 6.80 -10.35
CA ASP A 132 -16.55 5.35 -10.16
C ASP A 132 -17.20 5.08 -8.80
N GLN A 133 -17.83 3.91 -8.62
CA GLN A 133 -18.33 3.47 -7.32
C GLN A 133 -17.18 3.24 -6.33
N SER A 134 -16.06 2.71 -6.82
CA SER A 134 -14.84 2.51 -6.03
C SER A 134 -14.00 3.78 -6.00
N PRO A 135 -13.58 4.29 -4.84
CA PRO A 135 -12.67 5.43 -4.76
C PRO A 135 -11.27 5.09 -5.29
N SER A 136 -10.47 6.10 -5.59
CA SER A 136 -9.06 5.90 -5.97
C SER A 136 -8.27 5.25 -4.83
N VAL A 137 -8.52 5.69 -3.58
CA VAL A 137 -7.99 5.03 -2.37
C VAL A 137 -9.11 4.80 -1.38
N LYS A 138 -9.18 3.59 -0.82
CA LYS A 138 -10.05 3.22 0.29
C LYS A 138 -9.22 2.55 1.38
N SER A 139 -9.36 3.01 2.63
CA SER A 139 -8.72 2.39 3.79
C SER A 139 -9.73 1.63 4.65
N VAL A 140 -9.36 0.44 5.10
CA VAL A 140 -10.24 -0.46 5.87
C VAL A 140 -9.41 -1.22 6.91
N GLY A 141 -9.96 -1.44 8.11
CA GLY A 141 -9.41 -2.43 9.04
C GLY A 141 -9.71 -3.84 8.55
N ILE A 142 -8.81 -4.79 8.78
CA ILE A 142 -8.91 -6.17 8.28
C ILE A 142 -10.21 -6.90 8.66
N PHE A 143 -10.82 -6.56 9.78
CA PHE A 143 -12.10 -7.10 10.23
C PHE A 143 -13.28 -6.19 9.90
N GLY A 144 -13.06 -5.12 9.12
CA GLY A 144 -14.10 -4.22 8.63
C GLY A 144 -14.78 -4.74 7.38
N GLN A 145 -15.67 -3.93 6.81
CA GLN A 145 -16.36 -4.28 5.56
C GLN A 145 -15.43 -4.10 4.36
N LEU A 146 -14.84 -5.19 3.91
CA LEU A 146 -13.94 -5.24 2.76
C LEU A 146 -14.72 -5.15 1.43
N THR A 147 -15.85 -5.83 1.34
CA THR A 147 -16.69 -5.90 0.14
C THR A 147 -17.36 -4.57 -0.22
N GLY A 148 -17.98 -4.48 -1.41
CA GLY A 148 -18.65 -3.27 -1.90
C GLY A 148 -17.73 -2.27 -2.62
N SER A 149 -16.48 -2.64 -2.90
CA SER A 149 -15.55 -1.91 -3.75
C SER A 149 -14.72 -2.90 -4.56
N ARG A 150 -14.16 -2.45 -5.67
CA ARG A 150 -13.21 -3.21 -6.48
C ARG A 150 -11.84 -2.54 -6.42
N ALA A 151 -10.77 -3.32 -6.48
CA ALA A 151 -9.40 -2.82 -6.40
C ALA A 151 -8.50 -3.40 -7.49
N ASP A 152 -7.62 -2.56 -8.03
CA ASP A 152 -6.50 -2.96 -8.88
C ASP A 152 -5.32 -3.43 -8.05
N LEU A 153 -5.15 -2.84 -6.84
CA LEU A 153 -4.17 -3.25 -5.84
C LEU A 153 -4.85 -3.33 -4.46
N ILE A 154 -4.65 -4.43 -3.76
CA ILE A 154 -4.89 -4.55 -2.33
C ILE A 154 -3.53 -4.53 -1.62
N LEU A 155 -3.31 -3.49 -0.82
CA LEU A 155 -2.11 -3.31 -0.02
C LEU A 155 -2.46 -3.61 1.43
N ALA A 156 -1.96 -4.72 1.97
CA ALA A 156 -2.20 -5.19 3.31
C ALA A 156 -1.00 -4.84 4.21
N ASP A 157 -1.10 -3.71 4.93
CA ASP A 157 -0.02 -3.18 5.78
C ASP A 157 -0.20 -3.58 7.24
N ASP A 158 0.73 -4.39 7.75
CA ASP A 158 0.74 -4.91 9.12
C ASP A 158 -0.63 -5.45 9.58
N CYS A 159 -1.27 -6.30 8.77
CA CYS A 159 -2.54 -6.94 9.14
C CYS A 159 -2.40 -7.95 10.28
N GLU A 160 -1.22 -8.58 10.41
CA GLU A 160 -0.89 -9.47 11.52
C GLU A 160 -0.16 -8.69 12.62
N VAL A 161 -0.87 -8.50 13.72
CA VAL A 161 -0.34 -7.90 14.96
C VAL A 161 -0.82 -8.74 16.15
N PRO A 162 -0.29 -8.58 17.37
CA PRO A 162 -0.78 -9.35 18.52
C PRO A 162 -2.30 -9.37 18.63
N ASN A 163 -2.96 -8.22 18.48
CA ASN A 163 -4.43 -8.12 18.57
C ASN A 163 -5.20 -8.84 17.46
N THR A 164 -4.57 -9.27 16.39
CA THR A 164 -5.22 -10.00 15.28
C THR A 164 -4.72 -11.44 15.15
N ALA A 165 -3.68 -11.84 15.88
CA ALA A 165 -3.02 -13.14 15.74
C ALA A 165 -2.75 -13.89 17.04
N TRP A 166 -3.04 -13.32 18.22
CA TRP A 166 -2.68 -13.89 19.51
C TRP A 166 -3.33 -15.25 19.78
N THR A 167 -4.62 -15.39 19.49
CA THR A 167 -5.35 -16.66 19.71
C THR A 167 -5.58 -17.41 18.39
N VAL A 168 -5.84 -18.72 18.48
CA VAL A 168 -6.20 -19.54 17.32
C VAL A 168 -7.41 -18.95 16.59
N GLY A 169 -8.48 -18.60 17.32
CA GLY A 169 -9.69 -18.03 16.73
C GLY A 169 -9.46 -16.69 16.03
N MET A 170 -8.55 -15.84 16.54
CA MET A 170 -8.16 -14.61 15.85
C MET A 170 -7.41 -14.89 14.54
N ARG A 171 -6.50 -15.86 14.54
CA ARG A 171 -5.79 -16.28 13.33
C ARG A 171 -6.72 -16.87 12.28
N GLU A 172 -7.69 -17.71 12.69
CA GLU A 172 -8.72 -18.24 11.79
C GLU A 172 -9.57 -17.13 11.19
N LYS A 173 -10.03 -16.17 12.00
CA LYS A 173 -10.78 -15.01 11.54
C LYS A 173 -9.95 -14.18 10.55
N LEU A 174 -8.66 -13.98 10.80
CA LEU A 174 -7.75 -13.28 9.91
C LEU A 174 -7.63 -13.97 8.55
N ILE A 175 -7.49 -15.30 8.54
CA ILE A 175 -7.43 -16.10 7.31
C ILE A 175 -8.72 -15.97 6.48
N VAL A 176 -9.89 -16.01 7.14
CA VAL A 176 -11.19 -15.84 6.48
C VAL A 176 -11.27 -14.43 5.85
N SER A 177 -10.94 -13.38 6.61
CA SER A 177 -10.97 -12.00 6.11
C SER A 177 -10.04 -11.79 4.91
N VAL A 178 -8.83 -12.34 4.95
CA VAL A 178 -7.88 -12.28 3.83
C VAL A 178 -8.41 -13.07 2.62
N GLY A 179 -9.18 -14.14 2.85
CA GLY A 179 -9.85 -14.89 1.77
C GLY A 179 -10.77 -14.03 0.91
N GLU A 180 -11.38 -12.99 1.48
CA GLU A 180 -12.26 -12.06 0.76
C GLU A 180 -11.54 -11.18 -0.27
N PHE A 181 -10.20 -11.03 -0.17
CA PHE A 181 -9.43 -10.17 -1.08
C PHE A 181 -9.61 -10.57 -2.55
N ASN A 182 -9.69 -11.86 -2.84
CA ASN A 182 -9.88 -12.34 -4.21
C ASN A 182 -11.23 -11.93 -4.81
N ALA A 183 -12.28 -11.80 -3.98
CA ALA A 183 -13.60 -11.35 -4.42
C ALA A 183 -13.65 -9.85 -4.75
N ILE A 184 -12.74 -9.07 -4.18
CA ILE A 184 -12.65 -7.63 -4.34
C ILE A 184 -11.74 -7.25 -5.51
N LEU A 185 -10.76 -8.08 -5.80
CA LEU A 185 -9.73 -7.81 -6.79
C LEU A 185 -10.32 -7.79 -8.21
N LYS A 186 -9.91 -6.80 -8.99
CA LYS A 186 -10.21 -6.76 -10.42
C LYS A 186 -9.38 -7.81 -11.19
N PRO A 187 -9.82 -8.25 -12.38
CA PRO A 187 -9.01 -9.10 -13.23
C PRO A 187 -7.62 -8.49 -13.47
N GLY A 188 -6.57 -9.27 -13.27
CA GLY A 188 -5.20 -8.81 -13.43
C GLY A 188 -4.63 -8.00 -12.26
N GLY A 189 -5.43 -7.71 -11.24
CA GLY A 189 -5.02 -6.94 -10.07
C GLY A 189 -4.02 -7.68 -9.17
N GLU A 190 -3.50 -6.97 -8.18
CA GLU A 190 -2.39 -7.39 -7.34
C GLU A 190 -2.76 -7.38 -5.85
N ILE A 191 -2.14 -8.27 -5.08
CA ILE A 191 -2.20 -8.25 -3.62
C ILE A 191 -0.76 -8.22 -3.09
N MET A 192 -0.47 -7.19 -2.30
CA MET A 192 0.82 -7.01 -1.65
C MET A 192 0.63 -6.98 -0.14
N PHE A 193 1.27 -7.90 0.56
CA PHE A 193 1.37 -7.88 2.01
C PHE A 193 2.68 -7.24 2.45
N LEU A 194 2.61 -6.39 3.45
CA LEU A 194 3.73 -5.84 4.18
C LEU A 194 3.59 -6.24 5.64
N GLY A 195 4.57 -6.86 6.21
CA GLY A 195 4.44 -7.28 7.60
C GLY A 195 5.71 -7.78 8.25
N THR A 196 5.51 -8.17 9.50
CA THR A 196 6.49 -8.86 10.32
C THR A 196 5.76 -10.03 10.99
N PRO A 197 6.15 -11.28 10.77
CA PRO A 197 5.51 -12.43 11.41
C PRO A 197 5.48 -12.28 12.93
N GLN A 198 4.36 -12.60 13.57
CA GLN A 198 4.22 -12.55 15.03
C GLN A 198 4.41 -13.92 15.68
N THR A 199 4.13 -14.99 14.94
CA THR A 199 4.21 -16.38 15.41
C THR A 199 4.68 -17.29 14.29
N GLU A 200 5.07 -18.52 14.62
CA GLU A 200 5.38 -19.56 13.62
C GLU A 200 4.16 -19.92 12.76
N GLU A 201 2.95 -19.79 13.32
CA GLU A 201 1.68 -19.97 12.61
C GLU A 201 1.19 -18.68 11.91
N SER A 202 2.12 -17.84 11.49
CA SER A 202 1.82 -16.58 10.82
C SER A 202 0.95 -16.81 9.56
N ILE A 203 0.06 -15.84 9.30
CA ILE A 203 -0.72 -15.83 8.07
C ILE A 203 0.19 -15.80 6.83
N TYR A 204 1.34 -15.17 6.91
CA TYR A 204 2.29 -15.07 5.79
C TYR A 204 2.80 -16.45 5.36
N ASN A 205 3.08 -17.37 6.31
CA ASN A 205 3.45 -18.74 6.02
C ASN A 205 2.30 -19.49 5.32
N LYS A 206 1.04 -19.29 5.76
CA LYS A 206 -0.12 -19.87 5.12
C LYS A 206 -0.41 -19.33 3.73
N LEU A 207 -0.12 -18.06 3.49
CA LEU A 207 -0.27 -17.45 2.16
C LEU A 207 0.75 -18.00 1.16
N GLN A 208 1.97 -18.29 1.61
CA GLN A 208 2.98 -18.92 0.73
C GLN A 208 2.48 -20.27 0.20
N THR A 209 1.79 -21.08 1.00
CA THR A 209 1.18 -22.35 0.52
C THR A 209 0.04 -22.12 -0.49
N LYS A 210 -0.47 -20.89 -0.59
CA LYS A 210 -1.51 -20.46 -1.55
C LYS A 210 -0.94 -19.73 -2.78
N GLY A 211 0.37 -19.81 -2.99
CA GLY A 211 1.02 -19.24 -4.17
C GLY A 211 1.46 -17.78 -4.05
N TYR A 212 1.52 -17.25 -2.83
CA TYR A 212 2.17 -15.95 -2.61
C TYR A 212 3.69 -16.14 -2.52
N GLU A 213 4.43 -15.30 -3.19
CA GLU A 213 5.88 -15.27 -3.08
C GLU A 213 6.30 -14.34 -1.93
N CYS A 214 7.11 -14.86 -1.02
CA CYS A 214 7.60 -14.13 0.13
C CYS A 214 9.07 -13.79 -0.04
N ARG A 215 9.42 -12.51 0.14
CA ARG A 215 10.81 -12.08 0.25
C ARG A 215 11.06 -11.45 1.62
N ILE A 216 12.17 -11.87 2.26
CA ILE A 216 12.48 -11.53 3.65
C ILE A 216 13.69 -10.61 3.71
N TRP A 217 13.56 -9.49 4.42
CA TRP A 217 14.65 -8.56 4.73
C TRP A 217 14.88 -8.54 6.24
N PRO A 218 15.83 -9.36 6.75
CA PRO A 218 16.14 -9.39 8.17
C PRO A 218 16.93 -8.15 8.60
N SER A 219 16.82 -7.77 9.88
CA SER A 219 17.63 -6.66 10.44
C SER A 219 19.12 -6.98 10.55
N ARG A 220 19.45 -8.27 10.59
CA ARG A 220 20.83 -8.77 10.63
C ARG A 220 20.93 -9.95 9.68
N TYR A 221 21.87 -9.88 8.75
CA TYR A 221 22.20 -11.02 7.90
C TYR A 221 23.16 -11.94 8.66
N PRO A 222 23.04 -13.28 8.49
CA PRO A 222 24.03 -14.21 9.01
C PRO A 222 25.43 -13.82 8.51
N LYS A 223 26.42 -13.83 9.39
CA LYS A 223 27.81 -13.72 8.94
C LYS A 223 28.12 -14.93 8.06
N LYS A 224 28.61 -14.68 6.86
CA LYS A 224 29.14 -15.73 6.00
C LYS A 224 30.37 -16.38 6.65
#